data_38d66572576d7975800f7563dff36a75
#
_entry.id   38d66572576d7975800f7563dff36a75
#
_cell.length_a   1.000
_cell.length_b   1.000
_cell.length_c   1.000
_cell.angle_alpha   90.00
_cell.angle_beta   90.00
_cell.angle_gamma   90.00
#
_symmetry.space_group_name_H-M   'P 1'
#
loop_
_entity.id
_entity.type
_entity.pdbx_description
1 polymer ?
#
loop_
_entity_poly.entity_id
_entity_poly.type
_entity_poly.pdbx_seq_one_letter_code
_entity_poly.pdbx_strand_id
1 'polypeptide(L)'
;PDAARARRVLETGPALLVVGPPGAGLGAVAAGDLFVPADTLDRAGLSAQALAGPRAEALIADAIGVVVDPVRPVVVIAHAELRSGLLEGPLLRLLRARLAEQGIATTEWAVVEDPLPPSVAVENERTPIVTIVIAPDTAAGSASDPETAGPRRAERLAQALAPLLARGEPMLLSLAPSVFPTYGEPDPLAQLASPFGIAASTGRPLLSPGEDATTGSDVAPVAGGGDHPIASAIEGLPLRVPWGVPIVVGEGASALFTLGEETRAWAERDWLRFWGTPANQRALLRDAPVFDAATDTPGAGMVLAAASVRTTLGREQRLVVVGSNSWLLDPIAQRAEQRGGRLVPTHPGNAELLDASINWLAGLDDRLAPSARARAIPLIRPLDHDQLGVLRWALIAGVPAGVLLVGLGVRLVIR
;
A
#
# COMPACT_ATOMS: atom_id res chain seq x y z
N PRO A 1 3.85 -13.69 -25.64
CA PRO A 1 2.79 -13.58 -24.62
C PRO A 1 1.84 -12.42 -24.93
N ASP A 2 2.36 -11.24 -25.26
CA ASP A 2 1.59 -10.01 -25.48
C ASP A 2 0.66 -10.11 -26.69
N ALA A 3 1.11 -10.70 -27.81
CA ALA A 3 0.28 -10.90 -28.99
C ALA A 3 -0.90 -11.84 -28.72
N ALA A 4 -0.72 -12.88 -27.89
CA ALA A 4 -1.79 -13.78 -27.50
C ALA A 4 -2.81 -13.10 -26.55
N ARG A 5 -2.33 -12.23 -25.65
CA ARG A 5 -3.17 -11.41 -24.79
C ARG A 5 -3.96 -10.39 -25.62
N ALA A 6 -3.29 -9.65 -26.50
CA ALA A 6 -3.95 -8.69 -27.38
C ALA A 6 -5.01 -9.35 -28.27
N ARG A 7 -4.73 -10.54 -28.83
CA ARG A 7 -5.70 -11.32 -29.62
C ARG A 7 -6.93 -11.66 -28.78
N ARG A 8 -6.75 -12.16 -27.56
CA ARG A 8 -7.88 -12.48 -26.65
C ARG A 8 -8.72 -11.24 -26.34
N VAL A 9 -8.08 -10.10 -26.09
CA VAL A 9 -8.80 -8.84 -25.82
C VAL A 9 -9.62 -8.43 -27.05
N LEU A 10 -9.06 -8.51 -28.26
CA LEU A 10 -9.77 -8.19 -29.51
C LEU A 10 -10.92 -9.17 -29.82
N GLU A 11 -10.80 -10.42 -29.39
CA GLU A 11 -11.88 -11.42 -29.54
C GLU A 11 -13.08 -11.13 -28.64
N THR A 12 -12.87 -10.36 -27.53
CA THR A 12 -13.95 -9.98 -26.60
C THR A 12 -14.70 -8.72 -27.00
N GLY A 13 -14.17 -7.92 -27.92
CA GLY A 13 -14.82 -6.70 -28.39
C GLY A 13 -13.86 -5.56 -28.77
N PRO A 14 -14.36 -4.32 -28.84
CA PRO A 14 -13.52 -3.16 -29.11
C PRO A 14 -12.42 -2.99 -28.05
N ALA A 15 -11.21 -2.65 -28.49
CA ALA A 15 -10.07 -2.46 -27.59
C ALA A 15 -9.18 -1.29 -28.04
N LEU A 16 -8.52 -0.68 -27.05
CA LEU A 16 -7.39 0.22 -27.27
C LEU A 16 -6.12 -0.63 -27.41
N LEU A 17 -5.41 -0.48 -28.51
CA LEU A 17 -4.11 -1.10 -28.73
C LEU A 17 -3.00 -0.06 -28.61
N VAL A 18 -1.99 -0.36 -27.80
CA VAL A 18 -0.75 0.40 -27.73
C VAL A 18 0.33 -0.42 -28.44
N VAL A 19 0.83 0.11 -29.55
CA VAL A 19 1.80 -0.57 -30.40
C VAL A 19 3.14 0.16 -30.30
N GLY A 20 4.16 -0.54 -29.90
CA GLY A 20 5.52 -0.01 -29.85
C GLY A 20 6.25 -0.11 -31.21
N PRO A 21 7.48 0.40 -31.28
CA PRO A 21 8.34 0.21 -32.45
C PRO A 21 8.63 -1.29 -32.70
N PRO A 22 9.12 -1.68 -33.87
CA PRO A 22 9.44 -3.06 -34.19
C PRO A 22 10.36 -3.68 -33.12
N GLY A 23 9.93 -4.79 -32.52
CA GLY A 23 10.64 -5.48 -31.42
C GLY A 23 10.23 -5.05 -30.02
N ALA A 24 9.41 -4.01 -29.86
CA ALA A 24 8.78 -3.67 -28.58
C ALA A 24 7.50 -4.49 -28.35
N GLY A 25 6.99 -4.47 -27.13
CA GLY A 25 5.75 -5.16 -26.75
C GLY A 25 4.49 -4.60 -27.42
N LEU A 26 3.38 -5.27 -27.19
CA LEU A 26 2.04 -4.87 -27.61
C LEU A 26 1.12 -4.82 -26.37
N GLY A 27 0.63 -3.64 -26.04
CA GLY A 27 -0.36 -3.43 -24.97
C GLY A 27 -1.78 -3.46 -25.53
N ALA A 28 -2.74 -4.02 -24.80
CA ALA A 28 -4.14 -4.04 -25.18
C ALA A 28 -5.03 -3.84 -23.95
N VAL A 29 -6.01 -2.94 -24.05
CA VAL A 29 -7.03 -2.67 -23.04
C VAL A 29 -8.40 -2.82 -23.68
N ALA A 30 -9.26 -3.68 -23.14
CA ALA A 30 -10.62 -3.82 -23.63
C ALA A 30 -11.41 -2.53 -23.37
N ALA A 31 -12.23 -2.10 -24.33
CA ALA A 31 -13.06 -0.90 -24.17
C ALA A 31 -14.03 -1.03 -22.98
N GLY A 32 -14.52 -2.25 -22.71
CA GLY A 32 -15.36 -2.54 -21.55
C GLY A 32 -14.64 -2.34 -20.20
N ASP A 33 -13.31 -2.45 -20.17
CA ASP A 33 -12.52 -2.20 -18.95
C ASP A 33 -12.26 -0.72 -18.74
N LEU A 34 -12.22 0.07 -19.81
CA LEU A 34 -12.08 1.53 -19.74
C LEU A 34 -13.34 2.21 -19.21
N PHE A 35 -14.51 1.60 -19.47
CA PHE A 35 -15.81 2.13 -19.10
C PHE A 35 -16.52 1.17 -18.16
N VAL A 36 -16.93 1.64 -17.01
CA VAL A 36 -17.76 0.83 -16.10
C VAL A 36 -19.18 0.75 -16.71
N PRO A 37 -19.76 -0.43 -16.87
CA PRO A 37 -21.12 -0.57 -17.41
C PRO A 37 -22.14 0.20 -16.60
N ALA A 38 -23.06 0.90 -17.26
CA ALA A 38 -24.05 1.77 -16.63
C ALA A 38 -24.95 1.02 -15.63
N ASP A 39 -25.31 -0.23 -15.93
CA ASP A 39 -26.12 -1.10 -15.08
C ASP A 39 -25.44 -1.46 -13.74
N THR A 40 -24.12 -1.53 -13.73
CA THR A 40 -23.32 -1.74 -12.51
C THR A 40 -23.30 -0.48 -11.65
N LEU A 41 -23.39 0.69 -12.27
CA LEU A 41 -23.35 2.00 -11.61
C LEU A 41 -24.70 2.38 -11.03
N ASP A 42 -25.79 2.09 -11.75
CA ASP A 42 -27.16 2.34 -11.29
C ASP A 42 -27.50 1.53 -10.04
N ARG A 43 -27.02 0.28 -9.93
CA ARG A 43 -27.17 -0.55 -8.72
C ARG A 43 -26.39 -0.01 -7.52
N ALA A 44 -25.32 0.73 -7.75
CA ALA A 44 -24.48 1.32 -6.70
C ALA A 44 -24.81 2.80 -6.42
N GLY A 45 -25.75 3.41 -7.16
CA GLY A 45 -26.07 4.85 -7.05
C GLY A 45 -24.91 5.76 -7.47
N LEU A 46 -24.03 5.29 -8.35
CA LEU A 46 -22.78 5.97 -8.74
C LEU A 46 -22.89 6.54 -10.16
N SER A 47 -22.31 7.71 -10.42
CA SER A 47 -22.23 8.24 -11.78
C SER A 47 -21.07 7.61 -12.57
N ALA A 48 -21.33 7.25 -13.82
CA ALA A 48 -20.38 6.62 -14.74
C ALA A 48 -19.05 7.41 -14.88
N GLN A 49 -19.13 8.73 -14.90
CA GLN A 49 -17.96 9.60 -15.05
C GLN A 49 -16.99 9.58 -13.85
N ALA A 50 -17.49 9.17 -12.68
CA ALA A 50 -16.72 9.24 -11.44
C ALA A 50 -15.68 8.14 -11.29
N LEU A 51 -15.91 6.98 -11.90
CA LEU A 51 -15.02 5.80 -11.78
C LEU A 51 -14.19 5.56 -13.05
N ALA A 52 -14.64 6.08 -14.21
CA ALA A 52 -14.00 5.79 -15.49
C ALA A 52 -12.63 6.47 -15.68
N GLY A 53 -12.47 7.73 -15.24
CA GLY A 53 -11.24 8.48 -15.50
C GLY A 53 -9.99 7.87 -14.87
N PRO A 54 -9.92 7.70 -13.54
CA PRO A 54 -8.71 7.18 -12.89
C PRO A 54 -8.36 5.73 -13.29
N ARG A 55 -9.38 4.92 -13.58
CA ARG A 55 -9.17 3.54 -14.03
C ARG A 55 -8.66 3.49 -15.45
N ALA A 56 -9.22 4.29 -16.35
CA ALA A 56 -8.77 4.36 -17.74
C ALA A 56 -7.31 4.83 -17.84
N GLU A 57 -6.94 5.86 -17.09
CA GLU A 57 -5.54 6.32 -17.04
C GLU A 57 -4.59 5.22 -16.56
N ALA A 58 -4.94 4.51 -15.50
CA ALA A 58 -4.11 3.42 -14.97
C ALA A 58 -3.94 2.29 -16.00
N LEU A 59 -5.03 1.86 -16.64
CA LEU A 59 -4.99 0.79 -17.65
C LEU A 59 -4.21 1.21 -18.91
N ILE A 60 -4.35 2.46 -19.34
CA ILE A 60 -3.59 2.96 -20.49
C ILE A 60 -2.10 3.10 -20.15
N ALA A 61 -1.78 3.62 -18.97
CA ALA A 61 -0.41 3.73 -18.49
C ALA A 61 0.26 2.35 -18.39
N ASP A 62 -0.47 1.34 -17.87
CA ASP A 62 0.02 -0.04 -17.83
C ASP A 62 0.24 -0.61 -19.23
N ALA A 63 -0.70 -0.40 -20.17
CA ALA A 63 -0.54 -0.82 -21.54
C ALA A 63 0.67 -0.17 -22.24
N ILE A 64 0.95 1.11 -21.95
CA ILE A 64 2.17 1.79 -22.41
C ILE A 64 3.39 1.15 -21.75
N GLY A 65 3.34 0.91 -20.44
CA GLY A 65 4.42 0.25 -19.69
C GLY A 65 4.79 -1.13 -20.24
N VAL A 66 3.79 -1.94 -20.69
CA VAL A 66 4.02 -3.23 -21.36
C VAL A 66 4.85 -3.07 -22.64
N VAL A 67 4.59 -1.99 -23.38
CA VAL A 67 5.29 -1.71 -24.66
C VAL A 67 6.70 -1.23 -24.46
N VAL A 68 6.90 -0.35 -23.45
CA VAL A 68 8.21 0.25 -23.16
C VAL A 68 9.15 -0.74 -22.51
N ASP A 69 8.63 -1.53 -21.58
CA ASP A 69 9.39 -2.54 -20.86
C ASP A 69 8.51 -3.77 -20.59
N PRO A 70 8.70 -4.85 -21.36
CA PRO A 70 7.89 -6.06 -21.24
C PRO A 70 8.19 -6.90 -19.99
N VAL A 71 9.28 -6.59 -19.24
CA VAL A 71 9.62 -7.34 -18.03
C VAL A 71 8.57 -7.13 -16.96
N ARG A 72 7.95 -8.19 -16.51
CA ARG A 72 7.01 -8.20 -15.39
C ARG A 72 7.57 -9.05 -14.26
N PRO A 73 7.58 -8.55 -13.02
CA PRO A 73 7.93 -9.40 -11.89
C PRO A 73 6.87 -10.47 -11.65
N VAL A 74 7.29 -11.55 -11.03
CA VAL A 74 6.37 -12.50 -10.39
C VAL A 74 6.39 -12.24 -8.90
N VAL A 75 5.23 -12.19 -8.28
CA VAL A 75 5.09 -11.96 -6.83
C VAL A 75 4.75 -13.28 -6.15
N VAL A 76 5.56 -13.65 -5.16
CA VAL A 76 5.28 -14.77 -4.25
C VAL A 76 4.82 -14.18 -2.93
N ILE A 77 3.60 -14.51 -2.50
CA ILE A 77 3.07 -14.10 -1.19
C ILE A 77 3.31 -15.22 -0.20
N ALA A 78 4.31 -15.06 0.64
CA ALA A 78 4.72 -16.01 1.66
C ALA A 78 4.04 -15.70 3.00
N HIS A 79 3.43 -16.70 3.60
CA HIS A 79 2.79 -16.60 4.90
C HIS A 79 2.86 -17.91 5.69
N ALA A 80 2.55 -17.84 6.96
CA ALA A 80 2.49 -19.01 7.85
C ALA A 80 1.08 -19.24 8.40
N GLU A 81 0.04 -18.90 7.63
CA GLU A 81 -1.32 -19.35 7.98
C GLU A 81 -1.44 -20.86 7.83
N LEU A 82 -2.33 -21.45 8.65
CA LEU A 82 -2.47 -22.91 8.75
C LEU A 82 -3.03 -23.56 7.48
N ARG A 83 -3.58 -22.76 6.57
CA ARG A 83 -4.14 -23.22 5.29
C ARG A 83 -3.77 -22.26 4.19
N SER A 84 -3.55 -22.81 3.00
CA SER A 84 -3.52 -22.06 1.74
C SER A 84 -4.90 -21.47 1.40
N GLY A 85 -4.94 -20.54 0.48
CA GLY A 85 -6.17 -19.86 0.02
C GLY A 85 -6.31 -18.43 0.56
N LEU A 86 -5.24 -17.84 1.08
CA LEU A 86 -5.22 -16.44 1.53
C LEU A 86 -5.47 -15.48 0.36
N LEU A 87 -4.89 -15.78 -0.81
CA LEU A 87 -5.08 -15.01 -2.05
C LEU A 87 -6.50 -15.09 -2.63
N GLU A 88 -7.22 -16.16 -2.36
CA GLU A 88 -8.61 -16.36 -2.80
C GLU A 88 -9.60 -15.76 -1.78
N GLY A 89 -9.12 -15.55 -0.58
CA GLY A 89 -9.91 -15.07 0.55
C GLY A 89 -10.24 -13.57 0.49
N PRO A 90 -11.12 -13.10 1.37
CA PRO A 90 -11.59 -11.71 1.41
C PRO A 90 -10.48 -10.71 1.78
N LEU A 91 -9.33 -11.19 2.25
CA LEU A 91 -8.25 -10.31 2.70
C LEU A 91 -7.30 -9.87 1.58
N LEU A 92 -7.13 -10.66 0.51
CA LEU A 92 -6.17 -10.37 -0.56
C LEU A 92 -6.72 -10.56 -1.98
N ARG A 93 -8.01 -10.84 -2.12
CA ARG A 93 -8.64 -11.06 -3.43
C ARG A 93 -8.53 -9.83 -4.35
N LEU A 94 -8.78 -8.65 -3.81
CA LEU A 94 -8.70 -7.41 -4.59
C LEU A 94 -7.25 -7.05 -4.90
N LEU A 95 -6.33 -7.29 -3.96
CA LEU A 95 -4.91 -7.17 -4.21
C LEU A 95 -4.46 -8.04 -5.38
N ARG A 96 -4.84 -9.33 -5.36
CA ARG A 96 -4.54 -10.26 -6.46
C ARG A 96 -5.12 -9.78 -7.79
N ALA A 97 -6.38 -9.33 -7.80
CA ALA A 97 -7.02 -8.79 -9.00
C ALA A 97 -6.25 -7.57 -9.55
N ARG A 98 -5.84 -6.65 -8.67
CA ARG A 98 -5.04 -5.48 -9.03
C ARG A 98 -3.70 -5.86 -9.65
N LEU A 99 -2.97 -6.78 -9.05
CA LEU A 99 -1.68 -7.24 -9.60
C LEU A 99 -1.87 -7.94 -10.95
N ALA A 100 -2.94 -8.73 -11.09
CA ALA A 100 -3.28 -9.37 -12.37
C ALA A 100 -3.67 -8.34 -13.46
N GLU A 101 -4.35 -7.24 -13.11
CA GLU A 101 -4.63 -6.12 -14.02
C GLU A 101 -3.33 -5.50 -14.54
N GLN A 102 -2.30 -5.39 -13.69
CA GLN A 102 -0.96 -4.90 -14.05
C GLN A 102 -0.11 -5.95 -14.78
N GLY A 103 -0.63 -7.13 -15.05
CA GLY A 103 0.09 -8.23 -15.69
C GLY A 103 1.10 -8.93 -14.78
N ILE A 104 1.04 -8.70 -13.47
CA ILE A 104 1.91 -9.31 -12.46
C ILE A 104 1.31 -10.65 -12.04
N ALA A 105 2.02 -11.74 -12.30
CA ALA A 105 1.62 -13.07 -11.85
C ALA A 105 1.84 -13.17 -10.32
N THR A 106 0.89 -13.78 -9.63
CA THR A 106 0.97 -13.99 -8.18
C THR A 106 0.88 -15.46 -7.82
N THR A 107 1.71 -15.90 -6.88
CA THR A 107 1.72 -17.26 -6.34
C THR A 107 1.68 -17.20 -4.82
N GLU A 108 0.86 -18.03 -4.21
CA GLU A 108 0.80 -18.19 -2.76
C GLU A 108 1.81 -19.22 -2.27
N TRP A 109 2.46 -18.93 -1.14
CA TRP A 109 3.35 -19.85 -0.45
C TRP A 109 2.96 -19.97 1.02
N ALA A 110 2.18 -20.99 1.33
CA ALA A 110 1.81 -21.36 2.70
C ALA A 110 2.93 -22.23 3.30
N VAL A 111 3.89 -21.60 4.00
CA VAL A 111 5.12 -22.27 4.50
C VAL A 111 4.83 -23.39 5.49
N VAL A 112 3.68 -23.35 6.18
CA VAL A 112 3.27 -24.43 7.11
C VAL A 112 2.88 -25.70 6.35
N GLU A 113 2.29 -25.55 5.16
CA GLU A 113 1.90 -26.70 4.30
C GLU A 113 3.09 -27.20 3.48
N ASP A 114 3.86 -26.29 2.89
CA ASP A 114 5.06 -26.62 2.12
C ASP A 114 6.23 -25.71 2.53
N PRO A 115 7.26 -26.24 3.21
CA PRO A 115 8.41 -25.46 3.64
C PRO A 115 9.32 -25.04 2.48
N LEU A 116 9.17 -25.61 1.28
CA LEU A 116 9.95 -25.25 0.11
C LEU A 116 9.26 -24.13 -0.69
N PRO A 117 10.03 -23.18 -1.25
CA PRO A 117 9.45 -22.15 -2.08
C PRO A 117 8.79 -22.77 -3.33
N PRO A 118 7.62 -22.23 -3.76
CA PRO A 118 6.93 -22.77 -4.91
C PRO A 118 7.76 -22.64 -6.17
N SER A 119 7.62 -23.61 -7.06
CA SER A 119 8.18 -23.50 -8.40
C SER A 119 7.37 -22.47 -9.18
N VAL A 120 8.00 -21.35 -9.49
CA VAL A 120 7.38 -20.26 -10.22
C VAL A 120 7.71 -20.39 -11.70
N ALA A 121 6.67 -20.43 -12.54
CA ALA A 121 6.86 -20.39 -13.98
C ALA A 121 7.31 -18.97 -14.38
N VAL A 122 8.57 -18.82 -14.75
CA VAL A 122 9.12 -17.57 -15.27
C VAL A 122 9.18 -17.62 -16.78
N GLU A 123 8.84 -16.52 -17.45
CA GLU A 123 8.88 -16.44 -18.91
C GLU A 123 10.30 -16.48 -19.46
N ASN A 124 11.26 -15.97 -18.67
CA ASN A 124 12.69 -15.99 -18.98
C ASN A 124 13.52 -15.89 -17.69
N GLU A 125 14.81 -16.19 -17.78
CA GLU A 125 15.76 -16.14 -16.64
C GLU A 125 15.92 -14.72 -16.03
N ARG A 126 15.47 -13.69 -16.72
CA ARG A 126 15.55 -12.30 -16.27
C ARG A 126 14.29 -11.83 -15.53
N THR A 127 13.23 -12.63 -15.51
CA THR A 127 12.00 -12.30 -14.80
C THR A 127 12.29 -12.20 -13.30
N PRO A 128 12.15 -11.01 -12.67
CA PRO A 128 12.38 -10.86 -11.25
C PRO A 128 11.30 -11.57 -10.45
N ILE A 129 11.69 -12.27 -9.40
CA ILE A 129 10.77 -12.84 -8.42
C ILE A 129 10.86 -11.98 -7.15
N VAL A 130 9.76 -11.42 -6.72
CA VAL A 130 9.64 -10.60 -5.51
C VAL A 130 8.84 -11.37 -4.47
N THR A 131 9.44 -11.61 -3.31
CA THR A 131 8.75 -12.27 -2.20
C THR A 131 8.15 -11.23 -1.26
N ILE A 132 6.83 -11.26 -1.09
CA ILE A 132 6.08 -10.46 -0.10
C ILE A 132 5.75 -11.36 1.07
N VAL A 133 6.21 -11.01 2.25
CA VAL A 133 6.03 -11.78 3.48
C VAL A 133 4.98 -11.15 4.35
N ILE A 134 4.01 -11.93 4.78
CA ILE A 134 2.99 -11.53 5.74
C ILE A 134 3.29 -12.25 7.06
N ALA A 135 3.73 -11.49 8.07
CA ALA A 135 4.01 -12.05 9.39
C ALA A 135 2.72 -12.61 10.02
N PRO A 136 2.78 -13.81 10.62
CA PRO A 136 1.65 -14.39 11.32
C PRO A 136 1.37 -13.67 12.64
N ASP A 137 0.15 -13.81 13.15
CA ASP A 137 -0.18 -13.44 14.52
C ASP A 137 0.54 -14.38 15.49
N THR A 138 1.55 -13.86 16.18
CA THR A 138 2.33 -14.63 17.15
C THR A 138 1.60 -14.84 18.48
N ALA A 139 0.56 -14.06 18.78
CA ALA A 139 -0.29 -14.25 19.94
C ALA A 139 -1.40 -15.32 19.70
N ALA A 140 -1.62 -15.72 18.46
CA ALA A 140 -2.62 -16.71 18.11
C ALA A 140 -2.16 -18.15 18.39
N GLY A 141 -3.12 -19.02 18.63
CA GLY A 141 -2.90 -20.44 18.80
C GLY A 141 -3.14 -20.92 20.23
N SER A 142 -3.14 -22.24 20.39
CA SER A 142 -3.39 -22.90 21.68
C SER A 142 -2.11 -23.50 22.23
N ALA A 143 -1.90 -23.38 23.52
CA ALA A 143 -0.86 -24.13 24.23
C ALA A 143 -0.99 -25.66 24.11
N SER A 144 -2.17 -26.13 23.71
CA SER A 144 -2.43 -27.58 23.50
C SER A 144 -1.91 -28.10 22.14
N ASP A 145 -1.58 -27.21 21.19
CA ASP A 145 -0.98 -27.58 19.91
C ASP A 145 0.18 -26.64 19.58
N PRO A 146 1.39 -26.93 20.10
CA PRO A 146 2.57 -26.08 19.89
C PRO A 146 2.95 -25.90 18.42
N GLU A 147 2.64 -26.87 17.56
CA GLU A 147 3.03 -26.82 16.14
C GLU A 147 2.24 -25.79 15.33
N THR A 148 1.01 -25.49 15.77
CA THR A 148 0.15 -24.47 15.15
C THR A 148 0.21 -23.13 15.88
N ALA A 149 0.95 -23.04 16.99
CA ALA A 149 1.12 -21.81 17.75
C ALA A 149 1.79 -20.71 16.92
N GLY A 150 1.35 -19.48 17.10
CA GLY A 150 1.84 -18.31 16.38
C GLY A 150 3.37 -18.16 16.40
N PRO A 151 4.06 -18.27 17.56
CA PRO A 151 5.51 -18.21 17.61
C PRO A 151 6.18 -19.26 16.72
N ARG A 152 5.73 -20.51 16.78
CA ARG A 152 6.30 -21.59 15.98
C ARG A 152 6.11 -21.35 14.47
N ARG A 153 4.95 -20.80 14.09
CA ARG A 153 4.67 -20.41 12.70
C ARG A 153 5.62 -19.31 12.22
N ALA A 154 5.89 -18.30 13.07
CA ALA A 154 6.84 -17.22 12.75
C ALA A 154 8.27 -17.75 12.58
N GLU A 155 8.72 -18.67 13.46
CA GLU A 155 10.01 -19.31 13.33
C GLU A 155 10.16 -20.10 12.03
N ARG A 156 9.15 -20.92 11.67
CA ARG A 156 9.14 -21.68 10.41
C ARG A 156 9.22 -20.75 9.20
N LEU A 157 8.44 -19.68 9.21
CA LEU A 157 8.46 -18.70 8.13
C LEU A 157 9.86 -18.06 8.01
N ALA A 158 10.45 -17.62 9.12
CA ALA A 158 11.80 -17.04 9.10
C ALA A 158 12.85 -18.04 8.61
N GLN A 159 12.77 -19.30 9.05
CA GLN A 159 13.68 -20.36 8.60
C GLN A 159 13.56 -20.64 7.09
N ALA A 160 12.35 -20.61 6.53
CA ALA A 160 12.14 -20.81 5.10
C ALA A 160 12.63 -19.62 4.25
N LEU A 161 12.52 -18.40 4.79
CA LEU A 161 12.92 -17.16 4.08
C LEU A 161 14.43 -16.87 4.14
N ALA A 162 15.12 -17.26 5.22
CA ALA A 162 16.52 -16.96 5.42
C ALA A 162 17.43 -17.41 4.25
N PRO A 163 17.26 -18.63 3.66
CA PRO A 163 18.02 -19.03 2.48
C PRO A 163 17.74 -18.19 1.24
N LEU A 164 16.50 -17.71 1.03
CA LEU A 164 16.13 -16.85 -0.09
C LEU A 164 16.87 -15.51 0.03
N LEU A 165 16.79 -14.92 1.21
CA LEU A 165 17.48 -13.66 1.51
C LEU A 165 19.00 -13.81 1.39
N ALA A 166 19.58 -14.93 1.84
CA ALA A 166 21.01 -15.21 1.70
C ALA A 166 21.46 -15.35 0.23
N ARG A 167 20.57 -15.80 -0.67
CA ARG A 167 20.81 -15.83 -2.13
C ARG A 167 20.64 -14.47 -2.80
N GLY A 168 20.18 -13.46 -2.07
CA GLY A 168 19.96 -12.11 -2.59
C GLY A 168 18.61 -11.92 -3.26
N GLU A 169 17.63 -12.77 -2.98
CA GLU A 169 16.29 -12.61 -3.51
C GLU A 169 15.63 -11.37 -2.89
N PRO A 170 15.02 -10.49 -3.70
CA PRO A 170 14.38 -9.27 -3.21
C PRO A 170 13.13 -9.60 -2.40
N MET A 171 12.96 -8.89 -1.29
CA MET A 171 11.91 -9.23 -0.33
C MET A 171 11.24 -7.99 0.27
N LEU A 172 9.92 -8.07 0.48
CA LEU A 172 9.15 -7.15 1.30
C LEU A 172 8.69 -7.89 2.56
N LEU A 173 9.15 -7.43 3.73
CA LEU A 173 8.72 -7.95 5.02
C LEU A 173 7.61 -7.07 5.61
N SER A 174 6.39 -7.60 5.70
CA SER A 174 5.30 -6.99 6.47
C SER A 174 5.29 -7.60 7.85
N LEU A 175 5.81 -6.86 8.84
CA LEU A 175 5.94 -7.30 10.22
C LEU A 175 4.62 -7.13 10.98
N ALA A 176 4.48 -7.83 12.11
CA ALA A 176 3.35 -7.73 13.01
C ALA A 176 3.82 -7.49 14.45
N PRO A 177 2.94 -7.05 15.36
CA PRO A 177 3.19 -7.16 16.78
C PRO A 177 3.55 -8.59 17.18
N SER A 178 4.54 -8.73 18.06
CA SER A 178 5.11 -10.04 18.39
C SER A 178 5.25 -10.25 19.87
N VAL A 179 4.95 -11.47 20.32
CA VAL A 179 5.10 -11.89 21.73
C VAL A 179 6.54 -12.21 22.11
N PHE A 180 7.43 -12.47 21.16
CA PHE A 180 8.82 -12.84 21.43
C PHE A 180 9.53 -11.86 22.36
N PRO A 181 9.47 -10.53 22.14
CA PRO A 181 10.12 -9.58 23.04
C PRO A 181 9.56 -9.57 24.47
N THR A 182 8.30 -9.98 24.64
CA THR A 182 7.70 -10.12 25.98
C THR A 182 8.38 -11.22 26.80
N TYR A 183 8.89 -12.24 26.10
CA TYR A 183 9.66 -13.33 26.71
C TYR A 183 11.17 -13.10 26.73
N GLY A 184 11.63 -11.91 26.28
CA GLY A 184 13.05 -11.57 26.19
C GLY A 184 13.75 -12.18 24.97
N GLU A 185 12.99 -12.67 24.01
CA GLU A 185 13.50 -13.25 22.78
C GLU A 185 13.33 -12.27 21.60
N PRO A 186 14.28 -12.23 20.67
CA PRO A 186 14.12 -11.43 19.46
C PRO A 186 13.13 -12.08 18.51
N ASP A 187 12.33 -11.25 17.82
CA ASP A 187 11.42 -11.71 16.77
C ASP A 187 12.21 -12.28 15.58
N PRO A 188 12.00 -13.54 15.17
CA PRO A 188 12.79 -14.17 14.13
C PRO A 188 12.60 -13.54 12.75
N LEU A 189 11.43 -12.98 12.43
CA LEU A 189 11.20 -12.28 11.16
C LEU A 189 11.87 -10.90 11.17
N ALA A 190 11.78 -10.16 12.27
CA ALA A 190 12.46 -8.88 12.41
C ALA A 190 13.98 -9.03 12.32
N GLN A 191 14.54 -10.15 12.81
CA GLN A 191 15.97 -10.43 12.71
C GLN A 191 16.47 -10.58 11.28
N LEU A 192 15.64 -11.02 10.33
CA LEU A 192 16.00 -11.10 8.91
C LEU A 192 16.41 -9.74 8.33
N ALA A 193 15.88 -8.63 8.90
CA ALA A 193 16.20 -7.28 8.45
C ALA A 193 17.48 -6.70 9.06
N SER A 194 18.00 -7.29 10.14
CA SER A 194 19.16 -6.75 10.86
C SER A 194 20.42 -6.59 10.00
N PRO A 195 20.77 -7.54 9.07
CA PRO A 195 21.91 -7.39 8.19
C PRO A 195 21.80 -6.23 7.19
N PHE A 196 20.62 -5.67 7.05
CA PHE A 196 20.30 -4.54 6.17
C PHE A 196 20.26 -3.20 6.91
N GLY A 197 20.71 -3.15 8.16
CA GLY A 197 20.65 -1.96 8.98
C GLY A 197 19.23 -1.58 9.43
N ILE A 198 18.30 -2.53 9.43
CA ILE A 198 16.91 -2.30 9.84
C ILE A 198 16.61 -3.16 11.08
N ALA A 199 16.15 -2.52 12.15
CA ALA A 199 15.64 -3.19 13.35
C ALA A 199 14.17 -2.81 13.59
N ALA A 200 13.39 -3.70 14.20
CA ALA A 200 11.98 -3.45 14.48
C ALA A 200 11.65 -3.75 15.94
N SER A 201 10.87 -2.86 16.57
CA SER A 201 10.40 -3.00 17.95
C SER A 201 9.06 -3.73 18.02
N THR A 202 9.03 -5.00 17.56
CA THR A 202 7.78 -5.79 17.40
C THR A 202 7.01 -6.02 18.69
N GLY A 203 7.65 -5.91 19.86
CA GLY A 203 6.99 -6.02 21.17
C GLY A 203 6.26 -4.77 21.64
N ARG A 204 6.28 -3.68 20.86
CA ARG A 204 5.66 -2.40 21.23
C ARG A 204 4.92 -1.79 20.05
N PRO A 205 3.77 -2.35 19.67
CA PRO A 205 2.97 -1.78 18.60
C PRO A 205 2.42 -0.41 18.96
N LEU A 206 2.11 0.37 17.94
CA LEU A 206 1.56 1.70 18.09
C LEU A 206 0.06 1.66 18.37
N LEU A 207 -0.35 2.40 19.35
CA LEU A 207 -1.73 2.75 19.64
C LEU A 207 -1.92 4.26 19.50
N SER A 208 -3.16 4.68 19.29
CA SER A 208 -3.53 6.10 19.16
C SER A 208 -4.86 6.36 19.85
N PRO A 209 -5.11 7.59 20.35
CA PRO A 209 -6.44 7.96 20.79
C PRO A 209 -7.40 7.95 19.58
N GLY A 210 -8.52 7.26 19.70
CA GLY A 210 -9.61 7.31 18.74
C GLY A 210 -10.50 8.55 18.91
N GLU A 211 -11.53 8.68 18.05
CA GLU A 211 -12.41 9.85 18.02
C GLU A 211 -13.16 10.04 19.35
N ASP A 212 -13.69 9.04 19.96
CA ASP A 212 -14.47 9.12 21.19
C ASP A 212 -13.65 8.86 22.48
N ALA A 213 -12.40 9.30 22.52
CA ALA A 213 -11.45 9.00 23.61
C ALA A 213 -11.22 7.48 23.81
N THR A 214 -11.61 6.65 22.85
CA THR A 214 -11.29 5.23 22.81
C THR A 214 -9.88 5.03 22.29
N THR A 215 -9.25 3.92 22.65
CA THR A 215 -7.94 3.56 22.10
C THR A 215 -8.10 2.87 20.77
N GLY A 216 -7.36 3.31 19.76
CA GLY A 216 -7.27 2.72 18.44
C GLY A 216 -5.89 2.12 18.16
N SER A 217 -5.83 1.22 17.18
CA SER A 217 -4.59 0.62 16.72
C SER A 217 -4.14 1.13 15.34
N ASP A 218 -4.86 2.09 14.81
CA ASP A 218 -4.63 2.61 13.47
C ASP A 218 -3.85 3.93 13.53
N VAL A 219 -2.74 3.99 12.81
CA VAL A 219 -1.97 5.23 12.68
C VAL A 219 -1.89 5.69 11.24
N ALA A 220 -1.80 6.99 11.05
CA ALA A 220 -1.71 7.65 9.74
C ALA A 220 -0.31 8.27 9.60
N PRO A 221 0.66 7.56 9.01
CA PRO A 221 1.98 8.10 8.76
C PRO A 221 1.97 9.09 7.59
N VAL A 222 3.03 9.86 7.48
CA VAL A 222 3.34 10.71 6.35
C VAL A 222 4.57 10.19 5.62
N ALA A 223 4.60 10.32 4.30
CA ALA A 223 5.78 9.95 3.53
C ALA A 223 7.01 10.69 4.08
N GLY A 224 8.12 9.96 4.26
CA GLY A 224 9.38 10.55 4.66
C GLY A 224 9.89 11.50 3.57
N GLY A 225 10.39 12.66 3.96
CA GLY A 225 10.99 13.64 3.03
C GLY A 225 12.38 13.22 2.51
N GLY A 226 12.59 11.94 2.19
CA GLY A 226 13.86 11.40 1.73
C GLY A 226 13.90 11.18 0.23
N ASP A 227 15.12 11.11 -0.33
CA ASP A 227 15.38 10.89 -1.75
C ASP A 227 15.08 9.45 -2.24
N HIS A 228 14.50 8.59 -1.38
CA HIS A 228 14.23 7.21 -1.77
C HIS A 228 13.06 7.13 -2.76
N PRO A 229 13.20 6.44 -3.92
CA PRO A 229 12.18 6.40 -4.97
C PRO A 229 10.79 5.97 -4.48
N ILE A 230 10.72 4.98 -3.56
CA ILE A 230 9.44 4.55 -2.97
C ILE A 230 8.80 5.69 -2.16
N ALA A 231 9.59 6.42 -1.34
CA ALA A 231 9.08 7.54 -0.55
C ALA A 231 8.52 8.65 -1.44
N SER A 232 9.21 8.96 -2.53
CA SER A 232 8.76 9.94 -3.54
C SER A 232 7.48 9.49 -4.25
N ALA A 233 7.31 8.19 -4.52
CA ALA A 233 6.11 7.66 -5.17
C ALA A 233 4.85 7.82 -4.30
N ILE A 234 4.99 7.74 -2.98
CA ILE A 234 3.87 7.84 -2.03
C ILE A 234 3.72 9.23 -1.40
N GLU A 235 4.55 10.20 -1.78
CA GLU A 235 4.53 11.54 -1.21
C GLU A 235 3.14 12.21 -1.35
N GLY A 236 2.64 12.77 -0.26
CA GLY A 236 1.34 13.44 -0.22
C GLY A 236 0.12 12.50 -0.25
N LEU A 237 0.30 11.18 -0.34
CA LEU A 237 -0.80 10.23 -0.32
C LEU A 237 -1.16 9.83 1.12
N PRO A 238 -2.46 9.75 1.46
CA PRO A 238 -2.90 9.21 2.73
C PRO A 238 -2.50 7.73 2.88
N LEU A 239 -1.83 7.42 3.98
CA LEU A 239 -1.44 6.08 4.39
C LEU A 239 -2.21 5.66 5.64
N ARG A 240 -2.41 4.36 5.82
CA ARG A 240 -2.97 3.76 7.03
C ARG A 240 -2.18 2.53 7.42
N VAL A 241 -1.70 2.52 8.64
CA VAL A 241 -0.89 1.42 9.17
C VAL A 241 -1.52 0.90 10.47
N PRO A 242 -2.37 -0.12 10.39
CA PRO A 242 -2.94 -0.74 11.58
C PRO A 242 -1.86 -1.50 12.35
N TRP A 243 -1.89 -1.40 13.67
CA TRP A 243 -0.96 -2.10 14.54
C TRP A 243 0.51 -1.87 14.17
N GLY A 244 0.82 -0.60 13.86
CA GLY A 244 2.16 -0.21 13.43
C GLY A 244 3.23 -0.63 14.44
N VAL A 245 4.34 -1.15 13.94
CA VAL A 245 5.52 -1.52 14.72
C VAL A 245 6.63 -0.52 14.40
N PRO A 246 7.21 0.16 15.39
CA PRO A 246 8.31 1.08 15.17
C PRO A 246 9.53 0.38 14.55
N ILE A 247 10.14 1.06 13.58
CA ILE A 247 11.36 0.63 12.89
C ILE A 247 12.48 1.58 13.24
N VAL A 248 13.65 1.03 13.50
CA VAL A 248 14.91 1.78 13.68
C VAL A 248 15.74 1.60 12.42
N VAL A 249 16.11 2.71 11.82
CA VAL A 249 16.89 2.78 10.59
C VAL A 249 18.35 3.06 10.94
N GLY A 250 19.24 2.15 10.58
CA GLY A 250 20.68 2.26 10.72
C GLY A 250 21.37 2.62 9.41
N GLU A 251 22.67 2.42 9.36
CA GLU A 251 23.49 2.73 8.20
C GLU A 251 23.08 1.89 6.98
N GLY A 252 22.99 2.53 5.82
CA GLY A 252 22.62 1.90 4.55
C GLY A 252 21.12 1.65 4.36
N ALA A 253 20.27 2.04 5.32
CA ALA A 253 18.84 1.97 5.17
C ALA A 253 18.22 3.39 5.09
N SER A 254 17.07 3.50 4.44
CA SER A 254 16.31 4.74 4.28
C SER A 254 14.90 4.60 4.83
N ALA A 255 14.43 5.58 5.58
CA ALA A 255 13.05 5.65 6.01
C ALA A 255 12.14 5.97 4.81
N LEU A 256 11.02 5.27 4.70
CA LEU A 256 10.04 5.49 3.63
C LEU A 256 8.91 6.40 4.11
N PHE A 257 8.45 6.20 5.34
CA PHE A 257 7.46 7.06 5.97
C PHE A 257 7.56 7.01 7.50
N THR A 258 7.11 8.09 8.12
CA THR A 258 7.20 8.32 9.57
C THR A 258 5.86 8.78 10.12
N LEU A 259 5.71 8.72 11.42
CA LEU A 259 4.63 9.43 12.10
C LEU A 259 4.96 10.93 12.18
N GLY A 260 3.99 11.78 11.89
CA GLY A 260 4.13 13.23 12.01
C GLY A 260 4.36 13.67 13.45
N GLU A 261 4.98 14.85 13.61
CA GLU A 261 5.30 15.43 14.93
C GLU A 261 4.04 15.71 15.79
N GLU A 262 2.89 15.95 15.16
CA GLU A 262 1.63 16.24 15.87
C GLU A 262 0.85 14.97 16.25
N THR A 263 1.41 13.78 15.97
CA THR A 263 0.71 12.53 16.32
C THR A 263 0.59 12.39 17.84
N ARG A 264 -0.55 11.84 18.27
CA ARG A 264 -0.75 11.42 19.66
C ARG A 264 -0.60 9.91 19.84
N ALA A 265 -0.08 9.21 18.83
CA ALA A 265 0.21 7.79 18.92
C ALA A 265 1.38 7.53 19.85
N TRP A 266 1.42 6.35 20.42
CA TRP A 266 2.50 5.88 21.27
C TRP A 266 2.80 4.41 21.03
N ALA A 267 4.03 3.97 21.33
CA ALA A 267 4.42 2.57 21.31
C ALA A 267 4.07 1.94 22.67
N GLU A 268 3.08 1.06 22.67
CA GLU A 268 2.46 0.46 23.84
C GLU A 268 3.21 -0.81 24.28
N ARG A 269 3.50 -0.90 25.58
CA ARG A 269 4.13 -2.07 26.16
C ARG A 269 3.13 -3.20 26.45
N ASP A 270 1.99 -2.84 27.03
CA ASP A 270 1.01 -3.81 27.55
C ASP A 270 -0.14 -4.09 26.56
N TRP A 271 0.20 -4.19 25.29
CA TRP A 271 -0.72 -4.30 24.14
C TRP A 271 -1.46 -5.62 24.02
N LEU A 272 -0.95 -6.73 24.58
CA LEU A 272 -1.46 -8.08 24.33
C LEU A 272 -2.94 -8.26 24.68
N ARG A 273 -3.37 -7.69 25.81
CA ARG A 273 -4.79 -7.75 26.21
C ARG A 273 -5.68 -7.04 25.20
N PHE A 274 -5.23 -5.88 24.72
CA PHE A 274 -5.96 -5.09 23.74
C PHE A 274 -5.99 -5.79 22.36
N TRP A 275 -4.90 -6.42 21.98
CA TRP A 275 -4.80 -7.24 20.77
C TRP A 275 -5.79 -8.40 20.80
N GLY A 276 -5.81 -9.20 21.86
CA GLY A 276 -6.69 -10.34 22.04
C GLY A 276 -8.17 -10.02 22.16
N THR A 277 -8.54 -8.73 22.29
CA THR A 277 -9.94 -8.30 22.34
C THR A 277 -10.49 -8.06 20.94
N PRO A 278 -11.63 -8.67 20.56
CA PRO A 278 -12.28 -8.42 19.27
C PRO A 278 -12.51 -6.93 19.02
N ALA A 279 -12.29 -6.47 17.78
CA ALA A 279 -12.33 -5.06 17.43
C ALA A 279 -13.64 -4.34 17.84
N ASN A 280 -14.78 -5.03 17.69
CA ASN A 280 -16.09 -4.51 18.10
C ASN A 280 -16.31 -4.43 19.62
N GLN A 281 -15.42 -5.02 20.42
CA GLN A 281 -15.48 -5.01 21.88
C GLN A 281 -14.41 -4.10 22.50
N ARG A 282 -13.41 -3.65 21.72
CA ARG A 282 -12.32 -2.81 22.24
C ARG A 282 -12.81 -1.51 22.84
N ALA A 283 -13.81 -0.87 22.22
CA ALA A 283 -14.43 0.36 22.74
C ALA A 283 -15.13 0.17 24.10
N LEU A 284 -15.45 -1.06 24.47
CA LEU A 284 -16.12 -1.40 25.73
C LEU A 284 -15.14 -1.76 26.85
N LEU A 285 -13.84 -1.85 26.55
CA LEU A 285 -12.83 -2.14 27.54
C LEU A 285 -12.69 -0.96 28.51
N ARG A 286 -12.97 -1.25 29.80
CA ARG A 286 -12.76 -0.25 30.88
C ARG A 286 -11.30 0.13 31.09
N ASP A 287 -10.41 -0.83 30.82
CA ASP A 287 -8.97 -0.72 31.01
C ASP A 287 -8.26 -0.76 29.66
N ALA A 288 -8.78 -0.05 28.65
CA ALA A 288 -8.07 0.12 27.38
C ALA A 288 -6.73 0.82 27.66
N PRO A 289 -5.64 0.47 26.96
CA PRO A 289 -4.35 1.13 27.13
C PRO A 289 -4.47 2.63 26.93
N VAL A 290 -3.83 3.39 27.81
CA VAL A 290 -3.72 4.84 27.76
C VAL A 290 -2.25 5.17 27.90
N PHE A 291 -1.76 6.15 27.15
CA PHE A 291 -0.36 6.55 27.19
C PHE A 291 0.13 6.78 28.63
N ASP A 292 1.17 6.05 29.02
CA ASP A 292 1.90 6.17 30.27
C ASP A 292 3.36 6.53 30.00
N ALA A 293 3.75 7.76 30.31
CA ALA A 293 5.12 8.25 30.07
C ALA A 293 6.22 7.46 30.81
N ALA A 294 5.86 6.63 31.80
CA ALA A 294 6.84 5.81 32.52
C ALA A 294 7.18 4.51 31.77
N THR A 295 6.27 4.00 30.94
CA THR A 295 6.41 2.71 30.27
C THR A 295 6.38 2.80 28.75
N ASP A 296 5.71 3.81 28.21
CA ASP A 296 5.47 3.97 26.78
C ASP A 296 6.39 4.99 26.13
N THR A 297 6.49 4.90 24.83
CA THR A 297 7.30 5.83 24.04
C THR A 297 6.41 6.64 23.11
N PRO A 298 6.50 8.00 23.14
CA PRO A 298 5.75 8.84 22.17
C PRO A 298 6.07 8.45 20.74
N GLY A 299 5.04 8.44 19.89
CA GLY A 299 5.16 7.97 18.50
C GLY A 299 5.68 9.02 17.52
N ALA A 300 5.80 10.29 17.91
CA ALA A 300 6.25 11.35 17.03
C ALA A 300 7.63 11.04 16.40
N GLY A 301 7.73 11.21 15.10
CA GLY A 301 8.93 10.92 14.32
C GLY A 301 9.29 9.45 14.16
N MET A 302 8.52 8.51 14.72
CA MET A 302 8.80 7.07 14.56
C MET A 302 8.66 6.63 13.12
N VAL A 303 9.66 5.89 12.62
CA VAL A 303 9.66 5.27 11.31
C VAL A 303 8.79 4.01 11.35
N LEU A 304 7.98 3.80 10.31
CA LEU A 304 7.12 2.63 10.17
C LEU A 304 7.39 1.81 8.90
N ALA A 305 8.19 2.34 7.99
CA ALA A 305 8.72 1.56 6.88
C ALA A 305 10.11 2.05 6.50
N ALA A 306 10.93 1.10 6.07
CA ALA A 306 12.28 1.35 5.62
C ALA A 306 12.63 0.47 4.42
N ALA A 307 13.55 0.96 3.60
CA ALA A 307 14.15 0.21 2.51
C ALA A 307 15.66 0.22 2.64
N SER A 308 16.29 -0.84 2.19
CA SER A 308 17.75 -0.97 2.18
C SER A 308 18.26 -1.74 0.98
N VAL A 309 19.40 -1.32 0.48
CA VAL A 309 20.18 -2.03 -0.54
C VAL A 309 21.50 -2.47 0.08
N ARG A 310 21.80 -3.76 -0.08
CA ARG A 310 23.06 -4.31 0.35
C ARG A 310 23.75 -4.95 -0.86
N THR A 311 25.02 -4.68 -1.05
CA THR A 311 25.80 -5.37 -2.08
C THR A 311 26.59 -6.52 -1.45
N THR A 312 26.30 -7.72 -1.90
CA THR A 312 26.99 -8.93 -1.45
C THR A 312 27.46 -9.71 -2.68
N LEU A 313 28.75 -10.01 -2.76
CA LEU A 313 29.37 -10.72 -3.90
C LEU A 313 29.04 -10.07 -5.26
N GLY A 314 28.98 -8.73 -5.31
CA GLY A 314 28.70 -7.99 -6.54
C GLY A 314 27.22 -8.01 -7.00
N ARG A 315 26.31 -8.51 -6.17
CA ARG A 315 24.86 -8.48 -6.41
C ARG A 315 24.18 -7.56 -5.43
N GLU A 316 23.27 -6.75 -5.94
CA GLU A 316 22.38 -5.95 -5.10
C GLU A 316 21.31 -6.84 -4.49
N GLN A 317 21.15 -6.71 -3.19
CA GLN A 317 20.07 -7.31 -2.42
C GLN A 317 19.18 -6.18 -1.94
N ARG A 318 17.91 -6.20 -2.29
CA ARG A 318 16.94 -5.17 -1.95
C ARG A 318 15.95 -5.72 -0.92
N LEU A 319 15.73 -4.96 0.13
CA LEU A 319 14.79 -5.27 1.19
C LEU A 319 13.90 -4.07 1.48
N VAL A 320 12.60 -4.28 1.57
CA VAL A 320 11.63 -3.33 2.12
C VAL A 320 11.05 -3.95 3.38
N VAL A 321 10.95 -3.16 4.44
CA VAL A 321 10.32 -3.57 5.70
C VAL A 321 9.20 -2.60 6.01
N VAL A 322 8.00 -3.12 6.26
CA VAL A 322 6.84 -2.35 6.74
C VAL A 322 6.43 -2.89 8.09
N GLY A 323 6.35 -2.01 9.08
CA GLY A 323 5.99 -2.35 10.46
C GLY A 323 4.49 -2.59 10.65
N SER A 324 3.87 -3.36 9.79
CA SER A 324 2.49 -3.85 9.93
C SER A 324 2.28 -5.00 8.95
N ASN A 325 1.52 -6.02 9.30
CA ASN A 325 1.09 -7.07 8.37
C ASN A 325 -0.29 -6.81 7.76
N SER A 326 -0.98 -5.77 8.22
CA SER A 326 -2.36 -5.48 7.85
C SER A 326 -2.50 -4.35 6.82
N TRP A 327 -1.44 -3.56 6.61
CA TRP A 327 -1.46 -2.39 5.74
C TRP A 327 -1.81 -2.69 4.27
N LEU A 328 -1.45 -3.89 3.78
CA LEU A 328 -1.67 -4.34 2.41
C LEU A 328 -2.99 -5.08 2.22
N LEU A 329 -3.69 -5.43 3.31
CA LEU A 329 -4.93 -6.19 3.24
C LEU A 329 -6.06 -5.36 2.61
N ASP A 330 -6.94 -6.02 1.86
CA ASP A 330 -8.05 -5.39 1.12
C ASP A 330 -8.91 -4.44 1.98
N PRO A 331 -9.30 -4.77 3.24
CA PRO A 331 -10.09 -3.88 4.08
C PRO A 331 -9.40 -2.54 4.40
N ILE A 332 -8.08 -2.46 4.25
CA ILE A 332 -7.27 -1.25 4.49
C ILE A 332 -6.86 -0.61 3.16
N ALA A 333 -6.14 -1.37 2.33
CA ALA A 333 -5.53 -0.83 1.10
C ALA A 333 -6.56 -0.51 0.00
N GLN A 334 -7.68 -1.24 -0.02
CA GLN A 334 -8.74 -1.07 -1.03
C GLN A 334 -10.00 -0.40 -0.46
N ARG A 335 -9.91 0.10 0.78
CA ARG A 335 -11.04 0.80 1.39
C ARG A 335 -11.38 2.07 0.61
N ALA A 336 -12.66 2.21 0.27
CA ALA A 336 -13.17 3.39 -0.40
C ALA A 336 -14.42 3.89 0.32
N GLU A 337 -14.64 5.20 0.29
CA GLU A 337 -15.81 5.87 0.83
C GLU A 337 -16.58 6.54 -0.29
N GLN A 338 -17.89 6.55 -0.15
CA GLN A 338 -18.75 7.27 -1.07
C GLN A 338 -18.76 8.76 -0.71
N ARG A 339 -18.21 9.59 -1.59
CA ARG A 339 -18.18 11.05 -1.45
C ARG A 339 -18.78 11.69 -2.70
N GLY A 340 -19.91 12.38 -2.54
CA GLY A 340 -20.57 13.05 -3.67
C GLY A 340 -20.94 12.11 -4.82
N GLY A 341 -21.39 10.89 -4.51
CA GLY A 341 -21.74 9.87 -5.51
C GLY A 341 -20.54 9.15 -6.14
N ARG A 342 -19.32 9.35 -5.63
CA ARG A 342 -18.07 8.73 -6.11
C ARG A 342 -17.49 7.82 -5.05
N LEU A 343 -16.93 6.69 -5.45
CA LEU A 343 -16.06 5.89 -4.59
C LEU A 343 -14.65 6.49 -4.62
N VAL A 344 -14.21 7.00 -3.49
CA VAL A 344 -12.89 7.60 -3.32
C VAL A 344 -12.08 6.68 -2.40
N PRO A 345 -10.92 6.17 -2.84
CA PRO A 345 -10.03 5.43 -1.96
C PRO A 345 -9.66 6.27 -0.73
N THR A 346 -9.79 5.70 0.46
CA THR A 346 -9.45 6.41 1.70
C THR A 346 -7.95 6.46 1.95
N HIS A 347 -7.24 5.40 1.54
CA HIS A 347 -5.81 5.25 1.77
C HIS A 347 -5.09 4.82 0.48
N PRO A 348 -5.09 5.67 -0.58
CA PRO A 348 -4.45 5.33 -1.85
C PRO A 348 -2.95 5.10 -1.72
N GLY A 349 -2.32 5.69 -0.71
CA GLY A 349 -0.89 5.51 -0.43
C GLY A 349 -0.51 4.07 -0.11
N ASN A 350 -1.41 3.27 0.48
CA ASN A 350 -1.12 1.86 0.76
C ASN A 350 -0.96 1.04 -0.53
N ALA A 351 -1.86 1.23 -1.46
CA ALA A 351 -1.79 0.55 -2.74
C ALA A 351 -0.57 1.02 -3.57
N GLU A 352 -0.27 2.31 -3.55
CA GLU A 352 0.90 2.88 -4.22
C GLU A 352 2.21 2.44 -3.60
N LEU A 353 2.28 2.35 -2.26
CA LEU A 353 3.43 1.81 -1.54
C LEU A 353 3.76 0.38 -1.99
N LEU A 354 2.73 -0.45 -2.17
CA LEU A 354 2.92 -1.82 -2.62
C LEU A 354 3.46 -1.86 -4.05
N ASP A 355 2.85 -1.12 -4.98
CA ASP A 355 3.28 -1.09 -6.38
C ASP A 355 4.70 -0.55 -6.51
N ALA A 356 5.01 0.55 -5.80
CA ALA A 356 6.35 1.12 -5.76
C ALA A 356 7.37 0.14 -5.16
N SER A 357 7.00 -0.57 -4.09
CA SER A 357 7.88 -1.57 -3.46
C SER A 357 8.16 -2.74 -4.40
N ILE A 358 7.15 -3.26 -5.08
CA ILE A 358 7.32 -4.36 -6.05
C ILE A 358 8.24 -3.93 -7.19
N ASN A 359 8.01 -2.76 -7.79
CA ASN A 359 8.84 -2.26 -8.89
C ASN A 359 10.28 -2.03 -8.45
N TRP A 360 10.49 -1.40 -7.29
CA TRP A 360 11.82 -1.16 -6.76
C TRP A 360 12.56 -2.47 -6.44
N LEU A 361 11.91 -3.42 -5.78
CA LEU A 361 12.46 -4.74 -5.47
C LEU A 361 12.81 -5.52 -6.73
N ALA A 362 12.01 -5.36 -7.79
CA ALA A 362 12.27 -5.98 -9.09
C ALA A 362 13.39 -5.30 -9.89
N GLY A 363 13.98 -4.20 -9.40
CA GLY A 363 14.99 -3.44 -10.14
C GLY A 363 14.43 -2.61 -11.29
N LEU A 364 13.14 -2.30 -11.25
CA LEU A 364 12.41 -1.53 -12.27
C LEU A 364 12.27 -0.05 -11.81
N ASP A 365 13.39 0.56 -11.43
CA ASP A 365 13.44 1.90 -10.83
C ASP A 365 12.87 2.97 -11.76
N ASP A 366 13.01 2.81 -13.07
CA ASP A 366 12.48 3.72 -14.09
C ASP A 366 10.93 3.78 -14.12
N ARG A 367 10.25 2.82 -13.48
CA ARG A 367 8.79 2.81 -13.33
C ARG A 367 8.29 3.55 -12.08
N LEU A 368 9.20 3.98 -11.22
CA LEU A 368 8.89 4.71 -10.01
C LEU A 368 8.76 6.21 -10.35
N ALA A 369 7.59 6.59 -10.80
CA ALA A 369 7.24 7.99 -10.95
C ALA A 369 6.35 8.44 -9.79
N PRO A 370 6.41 9.72 -9.36
CA PRO A 370 5.42 10.26 -8.44
C PRO A 370 4.02 9.98 -8.98
N SER A 371 3.19 9.30 -8.18
CA SER A 371 1.86 8.90 -8.60
C SER A 371 1.07 10.10 -9.12
N ALA A 372 0.42 9.97 -10.26
CA ALA A 372 -0.56 10.95 -10.74
C ALA A 372 -1.69 11.16 -9.72
N ARG A 373 -1.93 10.17 -8.84
CA ARG A 373 -2.86 10.26 -7.70
C ARG A 373 -2.34 11.15 -6.59
N ALA A 374 -1.02 11.28 -6.42
CA ALA A 374 -0.39 12.23 -5.49
C ALA A 374 -0.58 13.68 -5.94
N ARG A 375 -0.67 13.90 -7.24
CA ARG A 375 -1.17 15.15 -7.80
C ARG A 375 -2.69 15.15 -7.69
N ALA A 376 -3.22 15.07 -6.47
CA ALA A 376 -4.60 15.36 -6.23
C ALA A 376 -4.85 16.72 -6.89
N ILE A 377 -5.51 16.72 -8.04
CA ILE A 377 -6.17 17.94 -8.54
C ILE A 377 -6.96 18.40 -7.31
N PRO A 378 -6.64 19.57 -6.72
CA PRO A 378 -7.36 20.03 -5.57
C PRO A 378 -8.82 20.03 -5.99
N LEU A 379 -9.55 19.00 -5.53
CA LEU A 379 -10.99 18.94 -5.77
C LEU A 379 -11.50 20.19 -5.10
N ILE A 380 -11.90 21.15 -5.91
CA ILE A 380 -12.57 22.34 -5.44
C ILE A 380 -13.66 21.78 -4.51
N ARG A 381 -13.55 22.09 -3.24
CA ARG A 381 -14.52 21.66 -2.23
C ARG A 381 -15.87 21.97 -2.83
N PRO A 382 -16.81 21.02 -2.94
CA PRO A 382 -18.11 21.33 -3.52
C PRO A 382 -18.63 22.54 -2.78
N LEU A 383 -18.76 23.65 -3.50
CA LEU A 383 -19.28 24.87 -2.96
C LEU A 383 -20.70 24.56 -2.49
N ASP A 384 -21.05 24.97 -1.30
CA ASP A 384 -22.43 24.88 -0.83
C ASP A 384 -23.35 25.74 -1.70
N HIS A 385 -24.66 25.58 -1.54
CA HIS A 385 -25.65 26.25 -2.38
C HIS A 385 -25.50 27.78 -2.32
N ASP A 386 -25.15 28.32 -1.17
CA ASP A 386 -24.99 29.76 -0.93
C ASP A 386 -23.67 30.25 -1.59
N GLN A 387 -22.59 29.51 -1.47
CA GLN A 387 -21.31 29.80 -2.12
C GLN A 387 -21.42 29.76 -3.65
N LEU A 388 -22.16 28.76 -4.19
CA LEU A 388 -22.49 28.69 -5.61
C LEU A 388 -23.33 29.89 -6.05
N GLY A 389 -24.30 30.33 -5.23
CA GLY A 389 -25.07 31.52 -5.47
C GLY A 389 -24.21 32.78 -5.54
N VAL A 390 -23.35 32.98 -4.58
CA VAL A 390 -22.39 34.11 -4.55
C VAL A 390 -21.46 34.08 -5.77
N LEU A 391 -20.86 32.94 -6.10
CA LEU A 391 -19.99 32.79 -7.24
C LEU A 391 -20.72 33.08 -8.56
N ARG A 392 -21.94 32.58 -8.71
CA ARG A 392 -22.79 32.83 -9.87
C ARG A 392 -23.06 34.32 -10.06
N TRP A 393 -23.43 35.04 -9.01
CA TRP A 393 -23.67 36.48 -9.06
C TRP A 393 -22.38 37.27 -9.30
N ALA A 394 -21.27 36.86 -8.70
CA ALA A 394 -19.97 37.47 -8.96
C ALA A 394 -19.56 37.37 -10.46
N LEU A 395 -19.83 36.21 -11.08
CA LEU A 395 -19.54 36.00 -12.50
C LEU A 395 -20.52 36.72 -13.44
N ILE A 396 -21.83 36.67 -13.13
CA ILE A 396 -22.87 37.21 -14.03
C ILE A 396 -22.96 38.73 -13.92
N ALA A 397 -22.83 39.29 -12.75
CA ALA A 397 -22.98 40.72 -12.51
C ALA A 397 -21.63 41.42 -12.21
N GLY A 398 -20.77 40.82 -11.39
CA GLY A 398 -19.53 41.42 -10.93
C GLY A 398 -18.50 41.60 -12.05
N VAL A 399 -18.32 40.58 -12.90
CA VAL A 399 -17.35 40.66 -14.02
C VAL A 399 -17.80 41.70 -15.05
N PRO A 400 -19.06 41.75 -15.56
CA PRO A 400 -19.50 42.78 -16.47
C PRO A 400 -19.46 44.19 -15.87
N ALA A 401 -19.85 44.33 -14.60
CA ALA A 401 -19.77 45.62 -13.91
C ALA A 401 -18.32 46.10 -13.77
N GLY A 402 -17.37 45.21 -13.47
CA GLY A 402 -15.95 45.55 -13.45
C GLY A 402 -15.41 45.98 -14.78
N VAL A 403 -15.76 45.30 -15.87
CA VAL A 403 -15.39 45.70 -17.22
C VAL A 403 -15.95 47.09 -17.59
N LEU A 404 -17.21 47.37 -17.25
CA LEU A 404 -17.84 48.68 -17.48
C LEU A 404 -17.15 49.79 -16.69
N LEU A 405 -16.81 49.54 -15.42
CA LEU A 405 -16.10 50.52 -14.59
C LEU A 405 -14.69 50.84 -15.12
N VAL A 406 -13.96 49.79 -15.54
CA VAL A 406 -12.65 49.99 -16.19
C VAL A 406 -12.80 50.76 -17.49
N GLY A 407 -13.77 50.43 -18.34
CA GLY A 407 -14.05 51.13 -19.57
C GLY A 407 -14.43 52.60 -19.36
N LEU A 408 -15.25 52.89 -18.33
CA LEU A 408 -15.61 54.25 -17.94
C LEU A 408 -14.40 55.03 -17.41
N GLY A 409 -13.56 54.40 -16.59
CA GLY A 409 -12.33 55.00 -16.09
C GLY A 409 -11.35 55.34 -17.20
N VAL A 410 -11.12 54.45 -18.15
CA VAL A 410 -10.28 54.72 -19.33
C VAL A 410 -10.84 55.89 -20.16
N ARG A 411 -12.16 55.94 -20.35
CA ARG A 411 -12.80 57.04 -21.09
C ARG A 411 -12.68 58.41 -20.39
N LEU A 412 -12.66 58.44 -19.06
CA LEU A 412 -12.47 59.65 -18.27
C LEU A 412 -11.02 60.15 -18.27
N VAL A 413 -10.05 59.28 -18.41
CA VAL A 413 -8.62 59.61 -18.41
C VAL A 413 -8.15 60.06 -19.81
N ILE A 414 -8.79 59.57 -20.87
CA ILE A 414 -8.44 59.90 -22.27
C ILE A 414 -9.17 61.15 -22.78
N ARG A 415 -10.09 61.73 -22.00
CA ARG A 415 -10.65 63.04 -22.26
C ARG A 415 -9.89 64.14 -21.51
#